data_2d0b6dcd7b79837522b244023d37fc22
#
_entry.id   2d0b6dcd7b79837522b244023d37fc22
#
_cell.length_a   1.000
_cell.length_b   1.000
_cell.length_c   1.000
_cell.angle_alpha   90.00
_cell.angle_beta   90.00
_cell.angle_gamma   90.00
#
_symmetry.space_group_name_H-M   'P 1'
#
loop_
_entity.id
_entity.type
_entity.pdbx_description
1 polymer ?
#
loop_
_entity_poly.entity_id
_entity_poly.type
_entity_poly.pdbx_seq_one_letter_code
_entity_poly.pdbx_strand_id
1 'polypeptide(L)'
;YVKPRNREVQIEMERACTRHLRAINAYLHGNECDDINLRQGTFDVEATVVIPVRDRVRTIRDAIRSVLEQQTDFPFNLMVVDNGSTDGTTEAIQEFAHDPRVIHLIPQRTDLGIGGCWNLAVHDSRVGRFVVQLDSDDLYSGPDTLQRMVDTFYAEGAAMVIGSYRMCDFNLNTLPPGLIDHREWTPQNGRNNALRINGLGAPRAFFTP
;
A
#
# COMPACT_ATOMS: atom_id res chain seq x y z
N TYR A 1 3.18 -1.48 18.58
CA TYR A 1 3.74 -0.21 19.06
C TYR A 1 4.79 -0.50 20.11
N VAL A 2 6.07 -0.40 19.72
CA VAL A 2 7.19 -0.74 20.59
C VAL A 2 7.52 0.47 21.46
N LYS A 3 7.15 0.41 22.74
CA LYS A 3 7.70 1.37 23.73
C LYS A 3 9.14 0.95 24.02
N PRO A 4 10.11 1.88 24.12
CA PRO A 4 11.51 1.55 24.41
C PRO A 4 11.69 0.64 25.64
N ARG A 5 10.85 0.80 26.66
CA ARG A 5 10.84 -0.06 27.86
C ARG A 5 10.50 -1.53 27.63
N ASN A 6 9.93 -1.87 26.46
CA ASN A 6 9.52 -3.23 26.12
C ASN A 6 10.51 -3.91 25.16
N ARG A 7 11.69 -3.32 24.93
CA ARG A 7 12.65 -3.84 23.94
C ARG A 7 13.08 -5.28 24.23
N GLU A 8 13.32 -5.62 25.48
CA GLU A 8 13.71 -6.99 25.87
C GLU A 8 12.62 -8.01 25.53
N VAL A 9 11.36 -7.67 25.81
CA VAL A 9 10.20 -8.50 25.46
C VAL A 9 10.11 -8.68 23.93
N GLN A 10 10.38 -7.64 23.16
CA GLN A 10 10.38 -7.71 21.69
C GLN A 10 11.48 -8.65 21.17
N ILE A 11 12.68 -8.60 21.77
CA ILE A 11 13.79 -9.51 21.40
C ILE A 11 13.44 -10.96 21.74
N GLU A 12 12.81 -11.20 22.89
CA GLU A 12 12.36 -12.55 23.28
C GLU A 12 11.27 -13.07 22.35
N MET A 13 10.31 -12.25 21.98
CA MET A 13 9.26 -12.58 21.01
C MET A 13 9.85 -12.92 19.64
N GLU A 14 10.83 -12.15 19.17
CA GLU A 14 11.53 -12.44 17.93
C GLU A 14 12.26 -13.80 17.98
N ARG A 15 12.96 -14.09 19.07
CA ARG A 15 13.63 -15.37 19.28
C ARG A 15 12.63 -16.54 19.33
N ALA A 16 11.49 -16.37 19.99
CA ALA A 16 10.44 -17.37 20.08
C ALA A 16 9.83 -17.65 18.69
N CYS A 17 9.50 -16.60 17.95
CA CYS A 17 9.00 -16.69 16.58
C CYS A 17 10.00 -17.40 15.66
N THR A 18 11.28 -17.00 15.69
CA THR A 18 12.34 -17.61 14.89
C THR A 18 12.48 -19.11 15.18
N ARG A 19 12.44 -19.52 16.46
CA ARG A 19 12.48 -20.95 16.84
C ARG A 19 11.28 -21.71 16.28
N HIS A 20 10.09 -21.12 16.38
CA HIS A 20 8.87 -21.71 15.85
C HIS A 20 8.94 -21.90 14.33
N LEU A 21 9.31 -20.85 13.59
CA LEU A 21 9.44 -20.89 12.14
C LEU A 21 10.43 -21.98 11.68
N ARG A 22 11.57 -22.12 12.38
CA ARG A 22 12.54 -23.20 12.10
C ARG A 22 11.94 -24.58 12.39
N ALA A 23 11.18 -24.72 13.48
CA ALA A 23 10.57 -26.00 13.84
C ALA A 23 9.52 -26.49 12.84
N ILE A 24 8.81 -25.57 12.17
CA ILE A 24 7.79 -25.88 11.16
C ILE A 24 8.31 -25.75 9.71
N ASN A 25 9.63 -25.61 9.50
CA ASN A 25 10.26 -25.39 8.20
C ASN A 25 9.71 -24.20 7.39
N ALA A 26 9.32 -23.13 8.08
CA ALA A 26 8.82 -21.89 7.47
C ALA A 26 9.75 -20.70 7.71
N TYR A 27 10.99 -20.94 8.15
CA TYR A 27 11.97 -19.88 8.35
C TYR A 27 12.56 -19.45 7.00
N LEU A 28 12.42 -18.16 6.67
CA LEU A 28 12.95 -17.58 5.44
C LEU A 28 14.42 -17.22 5.62
N HIS A 29 15.27 -17.82 4.81
CA HIS A 29 16.69 -17.46 4.71
C HIS A 29 16.88 -16.37 3.64
N GLY A 30 17.78 -15.44 3.92
CA GLY A 30 17.93 -14.26 3.09
C GLY A 30 18.53 -14.47 1.71
N ASN A 31 19.17 -15.59 1.53
CA ASN A 31 19.83 -16.01 0.29
C ASN A 31 19.00 -16.99 -0.55
N GLU A 32 17.77 -17.26 -0.16
CA GLU A 32 16.84 -18.19 -0.84
C GLU A 32 15.82 -17.47 -1.70
N CYS A 33 15.90 -16.15 -1.83
CA CYS A 33 15.02 -15.37 -2.68
C CYS A 33 15.72 -15.06 -3.99
N ASP A 34 15.05 -15.31 -5.11
CA ASP A 34 15.53 -14.93 -6.43
C ASP A 34 15.52 -13.42 -6.61
N ASP A 35 16.47 -12.90 -7.39
CA ASP A 35 16.46 -11.49 -7.79
C ASP A 35 15.27 -11.22 -8.72
N ILE A 36 14.60 -10.10 -8.52
CA ILE A 36 13.44 -9.72 -9.32
C ILE A 36 13.90 -8.85 -10.48
N ASN A 37 13.47 -9.21 -11.69
CA ASN A 37 13.61 -8.36 -12.85
C ASN A 37 12.45 -7.36 -12.92
N LEU A 38 12.61 -6.21 -12.28
CA LEU A 38 11.61 -5.14 -12.28
C LEU A 38 11.32 -4.54 -13.66
N ARG A 39 12.16 -4.82 -14.66
CA ARG A 39 11.96 -4.37 -16.05
C ARG A 39 11.23 -5.41 -16.91
N GLN A 40 10.81 -6.51 -16.34
CA GLN A 40 10.03 -7.54 -17.02
C GLN A 40 8.62 -7.03 -17.33
N GLY A 41 8.05 -7.50 -18.44
CA GLY A 41 6.69 -7.15 -18.87
C GLY A 41 6.60 -5.80 -19.59
N THR A 42 5.44 -5.57 -20.19
CA THR A 42 5.09 -4.32 -20.91
C THR A 42 3.85 -3.74 -20.24
N PHE A 43 3.93 -2.49 -19.84
CA PHE A 43 2.88 -1.79 -19.14
C PHE A 43 2.67 -0.41 -19.77
N ASP A 44 1.42 0.02 -19.90
CA ASP A 44 1.08 1.35 -20.44
C ASP A 44 1.42 2.48 -19.48
N VAL A 45 1.40 2.16 -18.17
CA VAL A 45 1.77 3.09 -17.10
C VAL A 45 2.72 2.42 -16.12
N GLU A 46 3.55 3.21 -15.48
CA GLU A 46 4.55 2.71 -14.52
C GLU A 46 3.92 2.35 -13.18
N ALA A 47 2.94 3.12 -12.73
CA ALA A 47 2.26 2.86 -11.47
C ALA A 47 0.75 2.94 -11.59
N THR A 48 0.05 2.10 -10.83
CA THR A 48 -1.39 2.18 -10.58
C THR A 48 -1.63 2.36 -9.08
N VAL A 49 -2.25 3.46 -8.70
CA VAL A 49 -2.77 3.61 -7.35
C VAL A 49 -4.14 2.94 -7.28
N VAL A 50 -4.38 2.11 -6.27
CA VAL A 50 -5.65 1.41 -6.07
C VAL A 50 -6.31 1.88 -4.79
N ILE A 51 -7.54 2.35 -4.90
CA ILE A 51 -8.40 2.75 -3.78
C ILE A 51 -9.63 1.84 -3.75
N PRO A 52 -9.66 0.79 -2.92
CA PRO A 52 -10.89 0.09 -2.62
C PRO A 52 -11.79 0.98 -1.75
N VAL A 53 -13.07 1.10 -2.10
CA VAL A 53 -13.97 1.97 -1.36
C VAL A 53 -15.36 1.36 -1.21
N ARG A 54 -15.98 1.64 -0.06
CA ARG A 54 -17.41 1.43 0.19
C ARG A 54 -17.87 2.42 1.25
N ASP A 55 -18.89 3.21 0.91
CA ASP A 55 -19.55 4.17 1.82
C ASP A 55 -18.55 5.13 2.49
N ARG A 56 -17.87 5.94 1.68
CA ARG A 56 -16.83 6.90 2.10
C ARG A 56 -17.00 8.29 1.45
N VAL A 57 -18.24 8.75 1.28
CA VAL A 57 -18.54 10.04 0.61
C VAL A 57 -17.80 11.24 1.23
N ARG A 58 -17.47 11.16 2.54
CA ARG A 58 -16.79 12.25 3.26
C ARG A 58 -15.31 12.38 2.93
N THR A 59 -14.63 11.31 2.54
CA THR A 59 -13.16 11.27 2.44
C THR A 59 -12.68 10.97 1.04
N ILE A 60 -13.47 10.26 0.23
CA ILE A 60 -13.03 9.75 -1.07
C ILE A 60 -12.53 10.87 -2.03
N ARG A 61 -13.16 12.07 -2.00
CA ARG A 61 -12.73 13.19 -2.84
C ARG A 61 -11.31 13.63 -2.51
N ASP A 62 -10.98 13.70 -1.23
CA ASP A 62 -9.65 14.14 -0.79
C ASP A 62 -8.60 13.06 -1.08
N ALA A 63 -8.94 11.79 -0.89
CA ALA A 63 -8.08 10.67 -1.28
C ALA A 63 -7.75 10.72 -2.78
N ILE A 64 -8.76 10.86 -3.66
CA ILE A 64 -8.57 10.97 -5.11
C ILE A 64 -7.70 12.19 -5.47
N ARG A 65 -7.98 13.37 -4.91
CA ARG A 65 -7.19 14.57 -5.16
C ARG A 65 -5.73 14.38 -4.78
N SER A 66 -5.44 13.78 -3.61
CA SER A 66 -4.07 13.54 -3.16
C SER A 66 -3.27 12.66 -4.10
N VAL A 67 -3.94 11.75 -4.84
CA VAL A 67 -3.33 10.95 -5.90
C VAL A 67 -3.13 11.77 -7.17
N LEU A 68 -4.14 12.51 -7.62
CA LEU A 68 -4.07 13.27 -8.87
C LEU A 68 -3.07 14.43 -8.80
N GLU A 69 -2.75 14.91 -7.60
CA GLU A 69 -1.74 15.94 -7.33
C GLU A 69 -0.30 15.39 -7.27
N GLN A 70 -0.11 14.07 -7.40
CA GLN A 70 1.23 13.48 -7.42
C GLN A 70 2.01 13.95 -8.65
N GLN A 71 3.27 14.30 -8.43
CA GLN A 71 4.23 14.73 -9.45
C GLN A 71 5.23 13.59 -9.69
N THR A 72 5.19 13.02 -10.88
CA THR A 72 6.03 11.89 -11.27
C THR A 72 6.67 12.15 -12.64
N ASP A 73 7.83 11.57 -12.88
CA ASP A 73 8.49 11.56 -14.19
C ASP A 73 8.05 10.40 -15.09
N PHE A 74 7.09 9.62 -14.62
CA PHE A 74 6.49 8.49 -15.32
C PHE A 74 4.95 8.61 -15.37
N PRO A 75 4.28 7.95 -16.33
CA PRO A 75 2.83 7.89 -16.37
C PRO A 75 2.28 6.98 -15.26
N PHE A 76 1.17 7.40 -14.66
CA PHE A 76 0.41 6.60 -13.68
C PHE A 76 -1.09 6.73 -13.89
N ASN A 77 -1.85 5.80 -13.33
CA ASN A 77 -3.30 5.88 -13.26
C ASN A 77 -3.81 5.59 -11.83
N LEU A 78 -5.08 5.85 -11.62
CA LEU A 78 -5.80 5.63 -10.37
C LEU A 78 -7.00 4.73 -10.63
N MET A 79 -7.02 3.56 -10.02
CA MET A 79 -8.17 2.66 -10.02
C MET A 79 -8.95 2.79 -8.72
N VAL A 80 -10.17 3.30 -8.78
CA VAL A 80 -11.09 3.35 -7.64
C VAL A 80 -12.09 2.22 -7.80
N VAL A 81 -12.06 1.26 -6.86
CA VAL A 81 -12.95 0.09 -6.89
C VAL A 81 -14.09 0.32 -5.89
N ASP A 82 -15.23 0.74 -6.42
CA ASP A 82 -16.43 1.01 -5.64
C ASP A 82 -17.24 -0.27 -5.40
N ASN A 83 -17.14 -0.83 -4.21
CA ASN A 83 -17.76 -2.09 -3.83
C ASN A 83 -19.23 -1.92 -3.38
N GLY A 84 -20.04 -1.27 -4.22
CA GLY A 84 -21.47 -1.11 -3.98
C GLY A 84 -21.80 -0.08 -2.90
N SER A 85 -21.24 1.11 -3.02
CA SER A 85 -21.56 2.24 -2.15
C SER A 85 -23.00 2.72 -2.32
N THR A 86 -23.58 3.24 -1.24
CA THR A 86 -24.99 3.71 -1.18
C THR A 86 -25.16 5.10 -0.56
N ASP A 87 -24.06 5.72 -0.15
CA ASP A 87 -24.04 6.99 0.60
C ASP A 87 -23.73 8.24 -0.25
N GLY A 88 -23.63 8.09 -1.59
CA GLY A 88 -23.21 9.15 -2.51
C GLY A 88 -21.71 9.08 -2.87
N THR A 89 -20.99 8.04 -2.45
CA THR A 89 -19.57 7.81 -2.81
C THR A 89 -19.40 7.63 -4.31
N THR A 90 -20.28 6.88 -4.98
CA THR A 90 -20.26 6.65 -6.43
C THR A 90 -20.30 7.96 -7.21
N GLU A 91 -21.23 8.84 -6.86
CA GLU A 91 -21.39 10.15 -7.47
C GLU A 91 -20.17 11.04 -7.21
N ALA A 92 -19.60 10.96 -6.01
CA ALA A 92 -18.39 11.69 -5.65
C ALA A 92 -17.18 11.27 -6.49
N ILE A 93 -17.03 9.99 -6.82
CA ILE A 93 -15.97 9.49 -7.70
C ILE A 93 -16.21 9.95 -9.14
N GLN A 94 -17.46 9.96 -9.61
CA GLN A 94 -17.82 10.39 -10.96
C GLN A 94 -17.44 11.86 -11.25
N GLU A 95 -17.32 12.72 -10.24
CA GLU A 95 -16.82 14.09 -10.42
C GLU A 95 -15.43 14.15 -11.05
N PHE A 96 -14.63 13.08 -10.89
CA PHE A 96 -13.27 12.96 -11.42
C PHE A 96 -13.17 12.21 -12.75
N ALA A 97 -14.30 11.78 -13.34
CA ALA A 97 -14.32 11.02 -14.59
C ALA A 97 -13.77 11.79 -15.81
N HIS A 98 -13.56 13.10 -15.68
CA HIS A 98 -12.95 13.94 -16.70
C HIS A 98 -11.42 13.81 -16.77
N ASP A 99 -10.77 13.31 -15.70
CA ASP A 99 -9.33 13.05 -15.69
C ASP A 99 -9.05 11.66 -16.27
N PRO A 100 -8.31 11.55 -17.39
CA PRO A 100 -8.09 10.27 -18.08
C PRO A 100 -7.29 9.26 -17.24
N ARG A 101 -6.65 9.70 -16.16
CA ARG A 101 -5.96 8.80 -15.24
C ARG A 101 -6.91 8.03 -14.34
N VAL A 102 -8.15 8.52 -14.16
CA VAL A 102 -9.11 7.91 -13.22
C VAL A 102 -9.89 6.79 -13.89
N ILE A 103 -9.80 5.61 -13.30
CA ILE A 103 -10.51 4.41 -13.71
C ILE A 103 -11.47 4.03 -12.57
N HIS A 104 -12.77 4.27 -12.78
CA HIS A 104 -13.80 3.92 -11.82
C HIS A 104 -14.32 2.52 -12.13
N LEU A 105 -14.06 1.57 -11.25
CA LEU A 105 -14.51 0.18 -11.36
C LEU A 105 -15.71 -0.04 -10.41
N ILE A 106 -16.86 -0.38 -10.98
CA ILE A 106 -18.07 -0.74 -10.24
C ILE A 106 -18.38 -2.21 -10.52
N PRO A 107 -17.94 -3.15 -9.65
CA PRO A 107 -18.19 -4.56 -9.84
C PRO A 107 -19.68 -4.87 -9.70
N GLN A 108 -20.17 -5.84 -10.47
CA GLN A 108 -21.55 -6.32 -10.33
C GLN A 108 -21.80 -7.05 -9.00
N ARG A 109 -20.73 -7.63 -8.42
CA ARG A 109 -20.75 -8.27 -7.12
C ARG A 109 -20.48 -7.25 -6.02
N THR A 110 -21.26 -7.30 -4.94
CA THR A 110 -21.12 -6.42 -3.75
C THR A 110 -20.46 -7.12 -2.57
N ASP A 111 -20.11 -8.40 -2.73
CA ASP A 111 -19.54 -9.25 -1.68
C ASP A 111 -18.03 -9.46 -1.80
N LEU A 112 -17.35 -8.64 -2.61
CA LEU A 112 -15.90 -8.80 -2.87
C LEU A 112 -15.04 -8.61 -1.62
N GLY A 113 -15.47 -7.76 -0.68
CA GLY A 113 -14.62 -7.27 0.39
C GLY A 113 -13.39 -6.52 -0.16
N ILE A 114 -12.49 -6.12 0.73
CA ILE A 114 -11.27 -5.39 0.33
C ILE A 114 -10.34 -6.26 -0.55
N GLY A 115 -10.18 -7.53 -0.21
CA GLY A 115 -9.33 -8.45 -0.96
C GLY A 115 -9.83 -8.70 -2.38
N GLY A 116 -11.15 -8.82 -2.58
CA GLY A 116 -11.74 -8.96 -3.91
C GLY A 116 -11.61 -7.69 -4.75
N CYS A 117 -11.70 -6.51 -4.15
CA CYS A 117 -11.46 -5.25 -4.84
C CYS A 117 -10.00 -5.14 -5.31
N TRP A 118 -9.05 -5.53 -4.48
CA TRP A 118 -7.64 -5.62 -4.86
C TRP A 118 -7.44 -6.60 -6.01
N ASN A 119 -8.01 -7.81 -5.89
CA ASN A 119 -7.91 -8.83 -6.93
C ASN A 119 -8.48 -8.35 -8.28
N LEU A 120 -9.58 -7.60 -8.24
CA LEU A 120 -10.17 -7.01 -9.45
C LEU A 120 -9.21 -5.99 -10.09
N ALA A 121 -8.61 -5.11 -9.29
CA ALA A 121 -7.72 -4.07 -9.79
C ALA A 121 -6.40 -4.64 -10.36
N VAL A 122 -5.75 -5.59 -9.66
CA VAL A 122 -4.46 -6.14 -10.11
C VAL A 122 -4.56 -7.04 -11.35
N HIS A 123 -5.77 -7.51 -11.69
CA HIS A 123 -6.03 -8.28 -12.90
C HIS A 123 -6.66 -7.44 -14.04
N ASP A 124 -6.85 -6.15 -13.84
CA ASP A 124 -7.29 -5.26 -14.92
C ASP A 124 -6.14 -5.04 -15.92
N SER A 125 -6.45 -5.11 -17.22
CA SER A 125 -5.44 -4.97 -18.28
C SER A 125 -4.73 -3.61 -18.32
N ARG A 126 -5.25 -2.61 -17.62
CA ARG A 126 -4.71 -1.25 -17.50
C ARG A 126 -3.82 -1.06 -16.29
N VAL A 127 -3.56 -2.13 -15.53
CA VAL A 127 -2.70 -2.08 -14.34
C VAL A 127 -1.27 -1.73 -14.73
N GLY A 128 -0.61 -0.91 -13.91
CA GLY A 128 0.77 -0.52 -14.10
C GLY A 128 1.77 -1.55 -13.57
N ARG A 129 3.05 -1.29 -13.83
CA ARG A 129 4.18 -2.12 -13.35
C ARG A 129 4.21 -2.23 -11.83
N PHE A 130 3.85 -1.15 -11.13
CA PHE A 130 3.75 -1.14 -9.67
C PHE A 130 2.33 -0.81 -9.25
N VAL A 131 1.81 -1.58 -8.31
CA VAL A 131 0.50 -1.32 -7.71
C VAL A 131 0.69 -0.74 -6.32
N VAL A 132 0.11 0.42 -6.08
CA VAL A 132 0.28 1.19 -4.84
C VAL A 132 -1.04 1.32 -4.13
N GLN A 133 -1.08 0.95 -2.85
CA GLN A 133 -2.27 1.09 -2.02
C GLN A 133 -2.46 2.53 -1.56
N LEU A 134 -3.71 2.99 -1.60
CA LEU A 134 -4.19 4.10 -0.79
C LEU A 134 -5.56 3.71 -0.21
N ASP A 135 -5.75 3.87 1.08
CA ASP A 135 -7.06 3.65 1.69
C ASP A 135 -7.96 4.87 1.42
N SER A 136 -9.27 4.64 1.32
CA SER A 136 -10.25 5.67 0.89
C SER A 136 -10.47 6.82 1.88
N ASP A 137 -9.82 6.75 3.03
CA ASP A 137 -9.82 7.74 4.11
C ASP A 137 -8.40 8.21 4.48
N ASP A 138 -7.41 7.86 3.64
CA ASP A 138 -6.02 8.31 3.76
C ASP A 138 -5.64 9.32 2.66
N LEU A 139 -4.54 10.05 2.89
CA LEU A 139 -3.95 11.00 1.95
C LEU A 139 -2.46 10.74 1.79
N TYR A 140 -1.93 10.93 0.59
CA TYR A 140 -0.48 11.04 0.43
C TYR A 140 0.06 12.30 1.11
N SER A 141 1.19 12.17 1.79
CA SER A 141 1.77 13.23 2.62
C SER A 141 2.43 14.37 1.83
N GLY A 142 2.63 14.19 0.54
CA GLY A 142 3.25 15.18 -0.34
C GLY A 142 3.16 14.80 -1.81
N PRO A 143 3.47 15.73 -2.71
CA PRO A 143 3.32 15.52 -4.15
C PRO A 143 4.35 14.56 -4.74
N ASP A 144 5.40 14.18 -4.03
CA ASP A 144 6.48 13.30 -4.44
C ASP A 144 6.37 11.86 -3.88
N THR A 145 5.29 11.56 -3.15
CA THR A 145 5.15 10.28 -2.45
C THR A 145 5.18 9.09 -3.43
N LEU A 146 4.42 9.16 -4.53
CA LEU A 146 4.37 8.11 -5.53
C LEU A 146 5.71 7.95 -6.26
N GLN A 147 6.37 9.07 -6.62
CA GLN A 147 7.71 9.05 -7.21
C GLN A 147 8.70 8.31 -6.32
N ARG A 148 8.76 8.70 -5.04
CA ARG A 148 9.68 8.09 -4.07
C ARG A 148 9.45 6.59 -3.88
N MET A 149 8.19 6.14 -3.94
CA MET A 149 7.88 4.71 -3.83
C MET A 149 8.43 3.93 -5.03
N VAL A 150 8.23 4.45 -6.24
CA VAL A 150 8.73 3.82 -7.46
C VAL A 150 10.27 3.85 -7.52
N ASP A 151 10.89 4.98 -7.18
CA ASP A 151 12.35 5.08 -7.09
C ASP A 151 12.94 4.05 -6.11
N THR A 152 12.26 3.80 -4.99
CA THR A 152 12.69 2.82 -4.00
C THR A 152 12.67 1.39 -4.57
N PHE A 153 11.66 1.02 -5.38
CA PHE A 153 11.65 -0.28 -6.05
C PHE A 153 12.91 -0.50 -6.87
N TYR A 154 13.28 0.50 -7.68
CA TYR A 154 14.44 0.40 -8.56
C TYR A 154 15.77 0.47 -7.81
N ALA A 155 15.86 1.33 -6.79
CA ALA A 155 17.08 1.48 -6.00
C ALA A 155 17.41 0.24 -5.17
N GLU A 156 16.39 -0.41 -4.62
CA GLU A 156 16.55 -1.55 -3.70
C GLU A 156 16.32 -2.92 -4.39
N GLY A 157 15.88 -2.96 -5.64
CA GLY A 157 15.52 -4.21 -6.33
C GLY A 157 14.39 -4.97 -5.60
N ALA A 158 13.46 -4.26 -5.00
CA ALA A 158 12.46 -4.84 -4.11
C ALA A 158 11.20 -5.29 -4.86
N ALA A 159 10.52 -6.35 -4.37
CA ALA A 159 9.19 -6.77 -4.84
C ALA A 159 8.06 -6.04 -4.14
N MET A 160 8.34 -5.49 -2.97
CA MET A 160 7.38 -4.78 -2.13
C MET A 160 8.07 -3.61 -1.44
N VAL A 161 7.39 -2.48 -1.43
CA VAL A 161 7.80 -1.27 -0.68
C VAL A 161 6.71 -0.93 0.33
N ILE A 162 7.11 -0.62 1.56
CA ILE A 162 6.20 -0.21 2.62
C ILE A 162 6.62 1.18 3.07
N GLY A 163 5.70 2.13 2.99
CA GLY A 163 5.91 3.49 3.45
C GLY A 163 5.65 3.67 4.94
N SER A 164 6.05 4.82 5.45
CA SER A 164 5.67 5.30 6.78
C SER A 164 4.36 6.08 6.70
N TYR A 165 3.62 6.15 7.81
CA TYR A 165 2.39 6.93 7.87
C TYR A 165 2.30 7.73 9.16
N ARG A 166 1.50 8.78 9.12
CA ARG A 166 1.24 9.64 10.27
C ARG A 166 -0.22 9.55 10.68
N MET A 167 -0.47 9.24 11.94
CA MET A 167 -1.82 9.27 12.49
C MET A 167 -2.30 10.72 12.62
N CYS A 168 -3.45 11.03 12.00
CA CYS A 168 -4.05 12.36 12.01
C CYS A 168 -5.57 12.27 12.28
N ASP A 169 -6.16 13.37 12.74
CA ASP A 169 -7.60 13.58 12.70
C ASP A 169 -8.04 14.13 11.32
N PHE A 170 -9.35 14.36 11.14
CA PHE A 170 -9.91 14.91 9.89
C PHE A 170 -9.50 16.36 9.58
N ASN A 171 -8.87 17.07 10.53
CA ASN A 171 -8.27 18.38 10.32
C ASN A 171 -6.76 18.29 10.07
N LEU A 172 -6.24 17.09 9.87
CA LEU A 172 -4.82 16.78 9.69
C LEU A 172 -3.94 17.11 10.91
N ASN A 173 -4.53 17.28 12.09
CA ASN A 173 -3.78 17.40 13.33
C ASN A 173 -3.19 16.03 13.67
N THR A 174 -1.90 16.02 13.98
CA THR A 174 -1.22 14.77 14.36
C THR A 174 -1.78 14.19 15.65
N LEU A 175 -2.20 12.95 15.63
CA LEU A 175 -2.63 12.17 16.79
C LEU A 175 -1.51 11.26 17.31
N PRO A 176 -1.44 10.97 18.62
CA PRO A 176 -0.53 9.95 19.13
C PRO A 176 -0.77 8.58 18.48
N PRO A 177 0.29 7.82 18.14
CA PRO A 177 1.71 8.07 18.41
C PRO A 177 2.43 8.96 17.39
N GLY A 178 1.74 9.57 16.44
CA GLY A 178 2.31 10.42 15.40
C GLY A 178 2.81 9.63 14.20
N LEU A 179 4.08 9.75 13.88
CA LEU A 179 4.70 9.03 12.77
C LEU A 179 4.93 7.57 13.16
N ILE A 180 4.42 6.66 12.33
CA ILE A 180 4.71 5.24 12.36
C ILE A 180 5.72 4.97 11.25
N ASP A 181 6.91 4.55 11.62
CA ASP A 181 7.98 4.18 10.70
C ASP A 181 8.51 2.77 11.01
N HIS A 182 9.44 2.29 10.19
CA HIS A 182 9.97 0.92 10.28
C HIS A 182 11.43 0.88 10.75
N ARG A 183 11.88 1.84 11.58
CA ARG A 183 13.26 1.94 12.04
C ARG A 183 13.75 0.72 12.82
N GLU A 184 12.84 -0.04 13.45
CA GLU A 184 13.19 -1.29 14.11
C GLU A 184 13.44 -2.45 13.15
N TRP A 185 13.11 -2.31 11.87
CA TRP A 185 13.39 -3.31 10.86
C TRP A 185 14.82 -3.16 10.37
N THR A 186 15.62 -4.21 10.57
CA THR A 186 17.01 -4.24 10.16
C THR A 186 17.22 -5.35 9.12
N PRO A 187 18.34 -5.34 8.37
CA PRO A 187 18.68 -6.45 7.47
C PRO A 187 18.71 -7.82 8.16
N GLN A 188 19.00 -7.84 9.47
CA GLN A 188 19.08 -9.07 10.25
C GLN A 188 17.74 -9.61 10.71
N ASN A 189 16.75 -8.75 10.96
CA ASN A 189 15.46 -9.16 11.51
C ASN A 189 14.27 -8.92 10.58
N GLY A 190 14.41 -8.06 9.56
CA GLY A 190 13.29 -7.53 8.78
C GLY A 190 12.36 -8.58 8.21
N ARG A 191 12.90 -9.64 7.62
CA ARG A 191 12.12 -10.71 6.97
C ARG A 191 11.16 -11.43 7.89
N ASN A 192 11.64 -11.83 9.05
CA ASN A 192 10.85 -12.58 10.02
C ASN A 192 10.10 -11.64 10.97
N ASN A 193 10.51 -10.38 11.04
CA ASN A 193 9.86 -9.36 11.84
C ASN A 193 8.46 -9.04 11.34
N ALA A 194 8.23 -9.10 10.03
CA ALA A 194 6.92 -8.94 9.40
C ALA A 194 5.86 -9.91 9.95
N LEU A 195 6.27 -11.12 10.37
CA LEU A 195 5.38 -12.11 10.95
C LEU A 195 5.07 -11.86 12.43
N ARG A 196 5.85 -11.03 13.09
CA ARG A 196 5.77 -10.75 14.53
C ARG A 196 5.02 -9.49 14.87
N ILE A 197 5.13 -8.48 14.04
CA ILE A 197 4.54 -7.17 14.29
C ILE A 197 3.55 -6.78 13.18
N ASN A 198 2.55 -6.00 13.53
CA ASN A 198 1.65 -5.39 12.55
C ASN A 198 2.33 -4.16 11.92
N GLY A 199 3.35 -4.40 11.11
CA GLY A 199 4.16 -3.36 10.49
C GLY A 199 3.90 -3.17 9.00
N LEU A 200 3.04 -4.00 8.41
CA LEU A 200 2.68 -3.94 6.99
C LEU A 200 1.44 -3.07 6.76
N GLY A 201 1.40 -1.89 7.39
CA GLY A 201 0.36 -0.89 7.20
C GLY A 201 0.41 -0.20 5.83
N ALA A 202 -0.58 0.63 5.54
CA ALA A 202 -0.54 1.52 4.37
C ALA A 202 0.53 2.61 4.58
N PRO A 203 1.12 3.17 3.50
CA PRO A 203 0.99 2.71 2.13
C PRO A 203 1.86 1.48 1.84
N ARG A 204 1.33 0.57 1.05
CA ARG A 204 2.05 -0.59 0.51
C ARG A 204 2.08 -0.50 -1.00
N ALA A 205 3.18 -0.93 -1.58
CA ALA A 205 3.31 -1.03 -3.02
C ALA A 205 3.94 -2.36 -3.40
N PHE A 206 3.56 -2.89 -4.56
CA PHE A 206 3.94 -4.20 -5.04
C PHE A 206 4.35 -4.12 -6.51
N PHE A 207 5.37 -4.87 -6.89
CA PHE A 207 5.65 -5.15 -8.29
C PHE A 207 4.57 -6.08 -8.86
N THR A 208 4.06 -5.76 -10.04
CA THR A 208 3.08 -6.58 -10.78
C THR A 208 3.83 -7.52 -11.70
N PRO A 209 3.83 -8.86 -11.47
CA PRO A 209 4.58 -9.83 -12.28
C PRO A 209 3.97 -10.05 -13.67
#